data_0bbc3454d9a26fd175246d1fa6bf220f
#
_entry.id   0bbc3454d9a26fd175246d1fa6bf220f
#
_cell.length_a   1.000
_cell.length_b   1.000
_cell.length_c   1.000
_cell.angle_alpha   90.00
_cell.angle_beta   90.00
_cell.angle_gamma   90.00
#
_symmetry.space_group_name_H-M   'P 1'
#
loop_
_entity.id
_entity.type
_entity.pdbx_description
1 polymer ?
#
loop_
_entity_poly.entity_id
_entity_poly.type
_entity_poly.pdbx_seq_one_letter_code
_entity_poly.pdbx_strand_id
1 'polypeptide(L)'
;ASVVVKNNNSIGTISDIDGNFTLVVPNDKVTLVVSFIGMKSQEVKIAGQKTLKITLEDDSQQLEEVVVVGYGQQKKASVVGAITQTSAKVLERAGGVSDLGSALTGNLPGVITTASTGMPGEEDPQIVIRGASSWNNSSPLILVDGIERPMSGIDVNSVESISVLKDASATAVYGVKGANGVILITTKRGKEGKATINVSGSMALKMPSKLPNKLDSYDAFQLRNNAVEYELGLASDSWMYMMPQAEIDKYRHPANQAEAERYP
;
A
#
# COMPACT_ATOMS: atom_id res chain seq x y z
N ALA A 1 -4.82 37.81 2.29
CA ALA A 1 -5.93 37.54 1.37
C ALA A 1 -5.74 38.33 0.08
N SER A 2 -6.31 37.85 -1.02
CA SER A 2 -6.35 38.53 -2.30
C SER A 2 -7.72 39.18 -2.48
N VAL A 3 -7.79 40.45 -2.86
CA VAL A 3 -9.00 41.24 -3.08
C VAL A 3 -8.98 41.77 -4.51
N VAL A 4 -9.90 41.33 -5.35
CA VAL A 4 -10.00 41.73 -6.74
C VAL A 4 -11.41 42.21 -7.10
N VAL A 5 -11.52 43.07 -8.09
CA VAL A 5 -12.81 43.53 -8.60
C VAL A 5 -13.42 42.45 -9.49
N LYS A 6 -14.67 42.08 -9.24
CA LYS A 6 -15.40 41.10 -10.05
C LYS A 6 -15.49 41.64 -11.52
N ASN A 7 -15.14 40.78 -12.47
CA ASN A 7 -15.06 41.03 -13.88
C ASN A 7 -13.92 41.96 -14.33
N ASN A 8 -13.02 42.38 -13.45
CA ASN A 8 -11.82 43.13 -13.81
C ASN A 8 -10.64 42.75 -12.92
N ASN A 9 -9.98 41.66 -13.26
CA ASN A 9 -8.85 41.11 -12.50
C ASN A 9 -7.59 42.00 -12.52
N SER A 10 -7.57 43.04 -13.32
CA SER A 10 -6.46 43.99 -13.33
C SER A 10 -6.52 44.99 -12.16
N ILE A 11 -7.67 45.10 -11.49
CA ILE A 11 -7.85 45.96 -10.34
C ILE A 11 -7.96 45.05 -9.09
N GLY A 12 -6.89 44.99 -8.34
CA GLY A 12 -6.83 44.13 -7.15
C GLY A 12 -5.69 44.54 -6.22
N THR A 13 -5.73 44.04 -5.02
CA THR A 13 -4.70 44.23 -3.98
C THR A 13 -4.56 42.98 -3.11
N ILE A 14 -3.51 42.93 -2.33
CA ILE A 14 -3.27 41.85 -1.35
C ILE A 14 -3.30 42.48 0.05
N SER A 15 -3.92 41.80 1.03
CA SER A 15 -3.89 42.24 2.41
C SER A 15 -2.50 42.07 3.02
N ASP A 16 -2.15 42.97 3.94
CA ASP A 16 -0.98 42.84 4.80
C ASP A 16 -1.11 41.69 5.82
N ILE A 17 -0.12 41.57 6.70
CA ILE A 17 -0.08 40.53 7.76
C ILE A 17 -1.18 40.74 8.81
N ASP A 18 -1.64 41.98 9.00
CA ASP A 18 -2.70 42.34 9.96
C ASP A 18 -4.11 42.25 9.32
N GLY A 19 -4.17 41.87 8.05
CA GLY A 19 -5.42 41.73 7.29
C GLY A 19 -5.94 43.02 6.67
N ASN A 20 -5.21 44.14 6.74
CA ASN A 20 -5.63 45.41 6.17
C ASN A 20 -5.32 45.46 4.67
N PHE A 21 -6.20 46.08 3.92
CA PHE A 21 -5.99 46.32 2.49
C PHE A 21 -6.51 47.69 2.06
N THR A 22 -5.94 48.26 1.03
CA THR A 22 -6.42 49.49 0.40
C THR A 22 -6.56 49.23 -1.09
N LEU A 23 -7.73 49.54 -1.64
CA LEU A 23 -8.04 49.36 -3.05
C LEU A 23 -8.74 50.59 -3.61
N VAL A 24 -8.23 51.12 -4.70
CA VAL A 24 -8.88 52.21 -5.44
C VAL A 24 -9.80 51.57 -6.48
N VAL A 25 -11.09 51.87 -6.40
CA VAL A 25 -12.10 51.32 -7.28
C VAL A 25 -12.65 52.41 -8.24
N PRO A 26 -13.03 52.09 -9.49
CA PRO A 26 -13.47 53.06 -10.46
C PRO A 26 -14.83 53.66 -10.19
N ASN A 27 -15.70 52.99 -9.44
CA ASN A 27 -16.99 53.51 -8.99
C ASN A 27 -17.49 52.81 -7.73
N ASP A 28 -18.49 53.39 -7.04
CA ASP A 28 -19.01 52.96 -5.73
C ASP A 28 -19.96 51.73 -5.81
N LYS A 29 -20.22 51.18 -6.99
CA LYS A 29 -21.13 50.04 -7.19
C LYS A 29 -20.43 48.76 -7.66
N VAL A 30 -19.23 48.56 -7.24
CA VAL A 30 -18.41 47.40 -7.66
C VAL A 30 -18.59 46.24 -6.68
N THR A 31 -18.48 45.03 -7.16
CA THR A 31 -18.42 43.83 -6.33
C THR A 31 -16.94 43.38 -6.19
N LEU A 32 -16.48 43.23 -5.00
CA LEU A 32 -15.16 42.66 -4.70
C LEU A 32 -15.28 41.15 -4.53
N VAL A 33 -14.30 40.43 -5.01
CA VAL A 33 -14.10 39.01 -4.73
C VAL A 33 -12.88 38.90 -3.84
N VAL A 34 -13.09 38.40 -2.63
CA VAL A 34 -12.03 38.19 -1.64
C VAL A 34 -11.76 36.71 -1.51
N SER A 35 -10.52 36.32 -1.68
CA SER A 35 -10.09 34.92 -1.60
C SER A 35 -8.81 34.77 -0.80
N PHE A 36 -8.70 33.63 -0.10
CA PHE A 36 -7.50 33.22 0.62
C PHE A 36 -7.36 31.69 0.55
N ILE A 37 -6.14 31.21 0.58
CA ILE A 37 -5.89 29.76 0.54
C ILE A 37 -6.49 29.11 1.78
N GLY A 38 -7.36 28.11 1.58
CA GLY A 38 -8.06 27.42 2.66
C GLY A 38 -9.31 28.09 3.18
N MET A 39 -9.77 29.19 2.55
CA MET A 39 -11.01 29.88 2.92
C MET A 39 -11.96 30.02 1.73
N LYS A 40 -13.27 30.03 2.00
CA LYS A 40 -14.30 30.25 0.97
C LYS A 40 -14.17 31.64 0.37
N SER A 41 -14.12 31.70 -0.94
CA SER A 41 -14.16 33.00 -1.64
C SER A 41 -15.49 33.68 -1.40
N GLN A 42 -15.45 34.95 -1.01
CA GLN A 42 -16.64 35.74 -0.69
C GLN A 42 -16.78 36.93 -1.64
N GLU A 43 -18.00 37.15 -2.13
CA GLU A 43 -18.35 38.33 -2.96
C GLU A 43 -18.98 39.41 -2.08
N VAL A 44 -18.36 40.58 -2.05
CA VAL A 44 -18.84 41.73 -1.26
C VAL A 44 -19.13 42.91 -2.19
N LYS A 45 -20.37 43.43 -2.11
CA LYS A 45 -20.76 44.63 -2.89
C LYS A 45 -20.34 45.88 -2.12
N ILE A 46 -19.64 46.80 -2.79
CA ILE A 46 -19.39 48.13 -2.25
C ILE A 46 -20.62 48.99 -2.50
N ALA A 47 -21.25 49.42 -1.40
CA ALA A 47 -22.43 50.27 -1.44
C ALA A 47 -22.06 51.72 -0.97
N GLY A 48 -20.97 52.29 -1.52
CA GLY A 48 -20.52 53.59 -1.09
C GLY A 48 -19.79 53.67 0.26
N GLN A 49 -19.47 52.52 0.86
CA GLN A 49 -18.76 52.46 2.11
C GLN A 49 -17.25 52.67 1.91
N LYS A 50 -16.66 53.54 2.73
CA LYS A 50 -15.20 53.81 2.70
C LYS A 50 -14.38 52.77 3.46
N THR A 51 -14.98 52.02 4.35
CA THR A 51 -14.34 50.98 5.13
C THR A 51 -15.20 49.71 5.11
N LEU A 52 -14.59 48.60 4.80
CA LEU A 52 -15.24 47.30 4.75
C LEU A 52 -14.54 46.35 5.72
N LYS A 53 -15.29 45.64 6.55
CA LYS A 53 -14.77 44.52 7.36
C LYS A 53 -15.32 43.24 6.77
N ILE A 54 -14.44 42.39 6.28
CA ILE A 54 -14.76 41.13 5.62
C ILE A 54 -14.20 39.99 6.48
N THR A 55 -15.03 39.06 6.87
CA THR A 55 -14.63 37.86 7.60
C THR A 55 -14.80 36.68 6.66
N LEU A 56 -13.71 36.02 6.31
CA LEU A 56 -13.76 34.82 5.50
C LEU A 56 -14.04 33.61 6.40
N GLU A 57 -14.85 32.70 5.89
CA GLU A 57 -15.11 31.40 6.51
C GLU A 57 -14.10 30.38 6.02
N ASP A 58 -13.68 29.46 6.89
CA ASP A 58 -12.85 28.35 6.49
C ASP A 58 -13.52 27.56 5.38
N ASP A 59 -12.82 27.35 4.28
CA ASP A 59 -13.23 26.38 3.26
C ASP A 59 -12.86 24.98 3.74
N SER A 60 -13.52 24.56 4.84
CA SER A 60 -13.54 23.17 5.24
C SER A 60 -14.44 22.40 4.27
N GLN A 61 -14.10 22.38 3.00
CA GLN A 61 -14.42 21.22 2.21
C GLN A 61 -13.59 20.09 2.83
N GLN A 62 -14.14 19.50 3.89
CA GLN A 62 -13.85 18.11 4.19
C GLN A 62 -14.09 17.41 2.86
N LEU A 63 -13.02 17.02 2.20
CA LEU A 63 -13.10 16.01 1.17
C LEU A 63 -13.82 14.87 1.87
N GLU A 64 -15.10 14.71 1.57
CA GLU A 64 -15.92 13.62 2.12
C GLU A 64 -15.21 12.35 1.66
N GLU A 65 -14.41 11.80 2.55
CA GLU A 65 -13.64 10.58 2.30
C GLU A 65 -14.66 9.48 2.08
N VAL A 66 -14.81 9.08 0.83
CA VAL A 66 -15.73 8.04 0.39
C VAL A 66 -15.00 6.72 0.48
N VAL A 67 -15.59 5.76 1.17
CA VAL A 67 -15.06 4.40 1.32
C VAL A 67 -15.85 3.48 0.41
N VAL A 68 -15.14 2.66 -0.36
CA VAL A 68 -15.78 1.59 -1.14
C VAL A 68 -16.17 0.47 -0.17
N VAL A 69 -17.47 0.17 -0.13
CA VAL A 69 -18.06 -0.89 0.71
C VAL A 69 -18.88 -1.82 -0.17
N GLY A 70 -18.44 -3.05 -0.29
CA GLY A 70 -19.13 -4.03 -1.12
C GLY A 70 -19.28 -3.55 -2.57
N TYR A 71 -20.51 -3.47 -3.05
CA TYR A 71 -20.82 -3.01 -4.41
C TYR A 71 -21.14 -1.50 -4.49
N GLY A 72 -20.88 -0.71 -3.44
CA GLY A 72 -21.22 0.70 -3.38
C GLY A 72 -20.15 1.57 -2.75
N GLN A 73 -20.39 2.87 -2.79
CA GLN A 73 -19.57 3.88 -2.12
C GLN A 73 -20.39 4.48 -0.98
N GLN A 74 -19.82 4.56 0.21
CA GLN A 74 -20.43 5.21 1.37
C GLN A 74 -19.48 6.26 1.95
N LYS A 75 -20.04 7.29 2.56
CA LYS A 75 -19.24 8.27 3.31
C LYS A 75 -18.57 7.58 4.49
N LYS A 76 -17.28 7.80 4.69
CA LYS A 76 -16.50 7.18 5.77
C LYS A 76 -17.17 7.36 7.14
N ALA A 77 -17.79 8.53 7.38
CA ALA A 77 -18.49 8.83 8.61
C ALA A 77 -19.76 7.97 8.85
N SER A 78 -20.33 7.37 7.80
CA SER A 78 -21.54 6.53 7.90
C SER A 78 -21.25 5.04 7.93
N VAL A 79 -19.97 4.64 7.86
CA VAL A 79 -19.59 3.23 7.90
C VAL A 79 -19.49 2.75 9.33
N VAL A 80 -20.37 1.83 9.71
CA VAL A 80 -20.45 1.26 11.07
C VAL A 80 -19.42 0.12 11.28
N GLY A 81 -18.85 -0.43 10.23
CA GLY A 81 -17.91 -1.55 10.32
C GLY A 81 -16.44 -1.12 10.46
N ALA A 82 -15.57 -2.02 10.98
CA ALA A 82 -14.13 -1.79 11.04
C ALA A 82 -13.50 -1.88 9.64
N ILE A 83 -13.60 -0.79 8.87
CA ILE A 83 -12.98 -0.65 7.55
C ILE A 83 -11.70 0.17 7.71
N THR A 84 -10.60 -0.37 7.23
CA THR A 84 -9.34 0.37 7.12
C THR A 84 -9.12 0.71 5.66
N GLN A 85 -8.94 2.00 5.38
CA GLN A 85 -8.62 2.48 4.04
C GLN A 85 -7.24 3.11 4.03
N THR A 86 -6.49 2.87 2.96
CA THR A 86 -5.25 3.57 2.67
C THR A 86 -5.31 4.14 1.25
N SER A 87 -4.69 5.29 1.06
CA SER A 87 -4.62 5.94 -0.25
C SER A 87 -3.32 5.61 -0.97
N ALA A 88 -3.30 5.76 -2.28
CA ALA A 88 -2.11 5.60 -3.11
C ALA A 88 -0.90 6.38 -2.59
N LYS A 89 -1.11 7.59 -2.07
CA LYS A 89 -0.01 8.43 -1.52
C LYS A 89 0.74 7.77 -0.36
N VAL A 90 0.07 6.93 0.45
CA VAL A 90 0.72 6.21 1.54
C VAL A 90 1.55 5.06 0.97
N LEU A 91 1.05 4.40 -0.07
CA LEU A 91 1.74 3.30 -0.74
C LEU A 91 2.98 3.78 -1.52
N GLU A 92 2.88 4.94 -2.17
CA GLU A 92 4.00 5.59 -2.87
C GLU A 92 5.18 5.92 -1.93
N ARG A 93 4.92 6.16 -0.63
CA ARG A 93 5.95 6.38 0.39
C ARG A 93 6.78 5.13 0.70
N ALA A 94 6.29 3.96 0.38
CA ALA A 94 7.04 2.71 0.58
C ALA A 94 8.29 2.60 -0.32
N GLY A 95 8.47 3.54 -1.25
CA GLY A 95 9.67 3.76 -2.05
C GLY A 95 10.03 2.60 -2.97
N GLY A 96 9.78 2.73 -4.28
CA GLY A 96 10.31 1.81 -5.29
C GLY A 96 9.94 0.33 -5.15
N VAL A 97 8.87 0.02 -4.42
CA VAL A 97 8.39 -1.36 -4.24
C VAL A 97 7.67 -1.77 -5.51
N SER A 98 8.11 -2.84 -6.15
CA SER A 98 7.56 -3.33 -7.42
C SER A 98 6.25 -4.08 -7.24
N ASP A 99 5.98 -4.59 -6.03
CA ASP A 99 4.80 -5.40 -5.71
C ASP A 99 3.90 -4.73 -4.70
N LEU A 100 2.58 -4.76 -4.99
CA LEU A 100 1.56 -4.15 -4.15
C LEU A 100 1.47 -4.81 -2.77
N GLY A 101 1.65 -6.13 -2.67
CA GLY A 101 1.64 -6.85 -1.42
C GLY A 101 2.73 -6.38 -0.46
N SER A 102 3.93 -6.18 -0.99
CA SER A 102 5.06 -5.62 -0.24
C SER A 102 4.82 -4.17 0.18
N ALA A 103 4.16 -3.35 -0.67
CA ALA A 103 3.80 -1.98 -0.35
C ALA A 103 2.78 -1.88 0.80
N LEU A 104 1.96 -2.91 1.01
CA LEU A 104 0.98 -2.97 2.10
C LEU A 104 1.60 -3.28 3.46
N THR A 105 2.81 -3.86 3.47
CA THR A 105 3.50 -4.26 4.70
C THR A 105 3.69 -3.07 5.64
N GLY A 106 3.11 -3.15 6.84
CA GLY A 106 3.19 -2.08 7.85
C GLY A 106 2.31 -0.85 7.59
N ASN A 107 1.64 -0.74 6.42
CA ASN A 107 0.81 0.41 6.06
C ASN A 107 -0.69 0.21 6.34
N LEU A 108 -1.11 -1.01 6.67
CA LEU A 108 -2.51 -1.34 6.95
C LEU A 108 -2.68 -1.91 8.37
N PRO A 109 -3.27 -1.15 9.30
CA PRO A 109 -3.54 -1.65 10.65
C PRO A 109 -4.43 -2.90 10.64
N GLY A 110 -4.00 -3.96 11.36
CA GLY A 110 -4.72 -5.23 11.48
C GLY A 110 -4.62 -6.15 10.26
N VAL A 111 -3.68 -5.88 9.37
CA VAL A 111 -3.25 -6.76 8.28
C VAL A 111 -1.83 -7.20 8.60
N ILE A 112 -1.61 -8.51 8.61
CA ILE A 112 -0.31 -9.13 8.79
C ILE A 112 0.15 -9.60 7.41
N THR A 113 1.32 -9.15 7.01
CA THR A 113 1.95 -9.59 5.77
C THR A 113 3.23 -10.35 6.11
N THR A 114 3.38 -11.55 5.60
CA THR A 114 4.56 -12.38 5.83
C THR A 114 5.17 -12.75 4.48
N ALA A 115 6.38 -12.28 4.22
CA ALA A 115 7.13 -12.71 3.06
C ALA A 115 7.66 -14.15 3.30
N SER A 116 7.31 -15.07 2.41
CA SER A 116 7.73 -16.47 2.51
C SER A 116 9.18 -16.66 2.05
N THR A 117 9.64 -15.81 1.14
CA THR A 117 11.00 -15.85 0.59
C THR A 117 11.58 -14.43 0.52
N GLY A 118 12.91 -14.32 0.54
CA GLY A 118 13.62 -13.07 0.27
C GLY A 118 14.21 -13.04 -1.15
N MET A 119 13.75 -13.93 -2.02
CA MET A 119 14.29 -14.03 -3.39
C MET A 119 13.71 -12.92 -4.25
N PRO A 120 14.52 -12.18 -4.98
CA PRO A 120 14.05 -11.20 -5.95
C PRO A 120 13.14 -11.87 -7.00
N GLY A 121 11.95 -11.34 -7.19
CA GLY A 121 10.94 -11.86 -8.12
C GLY A 121 9.91 -12.84 -7.52
N GLU A 122 10.11 -13.33 -6.31
CA GLU A 122 9.15 -14.13 -5.54
C GLU A 122 8.66 -13.35 -4.30
N GLU A 123 8.06 -12.21 -4.55
CA GLU A 123 7.74 -11.24 -3.49
C GLU A 123 6.28 -11.25 -3.06
N ASP A 124 5.49 -12.26 -3.47
CA ASP A 124 4.07 -12.36 -3.12
C ASP A 124 3.95 -12.70 -1.61
N PRO A 125 3.68 -11.72 -0.73
CA PRO A 125 3.56 -11.99 0.69
C PRO A 125 2.25 -12.69 0.99
N GLN A 126 2.27 -13.60 1.94
CA GLN A 126 1.05 -14.09 2.55
C GLN A 126 0.40 -12.98 3.36
N ILE A 127 -0.87 -12.74 3.09
CA ILE A 127 -1.66 -11.71 3.77
C ILE A 127 -2.69 -12.39 4.66
N VAL A 128 -2.71 -12.00 5.93
CA VAL A 128 -3.67 -12.50 6.91
C VAL A 128 -4.33 -11.31 7.60
N ILE A 129 -5.66 -11.32 7.67
CA ILE A 129 -6.45 -10.30 8.36
C ILE A 129 -6.93 -10.88 9.70
N ARG A 130 -6.56 -10.21 10.82
CA ARG A 130 -6.94 -10.62 12.18
C ARG A 130 -6.45 -12.01 12.63
N GLY A 131 -5.43 -12.57 11.97
CA GLY A 131 -4.86 -13.87 12.32
C GLY A 131 -5.42 -15.03 11.48
N ALA A 132 -4.79 -16.18 11.60
CA ALA A 132 -5.22 -17.40 10.91
C ALA A 132 -6.48 -17.96 11.56
N SER A 133 -7.59 -17.97 10.83
CA SER A 133 -8.89 -18.46 11.34
C SER A 133 -9.17 -19.91 10.95
N SER A 134 -8.40 -20.48 10.04
CA SER A 134 -8.59 -21.81 9.49
C SER A 134 -7.26 -22.52 9.23
N TRP A 135 -7.25 -23.84 9.38
CA TRP A 135 -6.11 -24.70 9.04
C TRP A 135 -5.90 -24.83 7.51
N ASN A 136 -6.96 -24.70 6.72
CA ASN A 136 -6.89 -24.96 5.27
C ASN A 136 -6.50 -23.72 4.48
N ASN A 137 -7.13 -22.58 4.77
CA ASN A 137 -6.86 -21.32 4.06
C ASN A 137 -7.27 -20.13 4.93
N SER A 138 -6.33 -19.24 5.18
CA SER A 138 -6.54 -17.99 5.91
C SER A 138 -6.36 -16.75 5.03
N SER A 139 -6.23 -16.94 3.71
CA SER A 139 -6.06 -15.84 2.77
C SER A 139 -7.35 -15.03 2.62
N PRO A 140 -7.27 -13.69 2.60
CA PRO A 140 -8.43 -12.85 2.34
C PRO A 140 -8.86 -12.93 0.87
N LEU A 141 -10.11 -12.58 0.61
CA LEU A 141 -10.59 -12.38 -0.75
C LEU A 141 -10.05 -11.05 -1.29
N ILE A 142 -9.38 -11.08 -2.44
CA ILE A 142 -8.83 -9.90 -3.10
C ILE A 142 -9.68 -9.57 -4.32
N LEU A 143 -10.19 -8.34 -4.35
CA LEU A 143 -11.00 -7.83 -5.45
C LEU A 143 -10.36 -6.57 -6.02
N VAL A 144 -10.09 -6.59 -7.31
CA VAL A 144 -9.59 -5.43 -8.07
C VAL A 144 -10.71 -4.92 -8.95
N ASP A 145 -11.19 -3.72 -8.69
CA ASP A 145 -12.37 -3.15 -9.34
C ASP A 145 -13.59 -4.07 -9.35
N GLY A 146 -13.75 -4.87 -8.28
CA GLY A 146 -14.85 -5.83 -8.11
C GLY A 146 -14.60 -7.21 -8.68
N ILE A 147 -13.47 -7.46 -9.33
CA ILE A 147 -13.11 -8.76 -9.92
C ILE A 147 -12.07 -9.46 -9.04
N GLU A 148 -12.33 -10.72 -8.71
CA GLU A 148 -11.39 -11.58 -7.97
C GLU A 148 -10.15 -11.87 -8.81
N ARG A 149 -8.99 -11.47 -8.32
CA ARG A 149 -7.69 -11.72 -8.96
C ARG A 149 -6.53 -11.61 -7.95
N PRO A 150 -5.39 -12.25 -8.24
CA PRO A 150 -4.20 -12.12 -7.39
C PRO A 150 -3.70 -10.68 -7.35
N MET A 151 -3.03 -10.32 -6.27
CA MET A 151 -2.44 -8.99 -6.07
C MET A 151 -1.14 -8.83 -6.85
N SER A 152 -0.46 -9.93 -7.15
CA SER A 152 0.77 -9.93 -7.95
C SER A 152 0.52 -9.34 -9.35
N GLY A 153 1.47 -8.55 -9.81
CA GLY A 153 1.40 -7.89 -11.12
C GLY A 153 0.49 -6.65 -11.18
N ILE A 154 -0.01 -6.14 -10.05
CA ILE A 154 -0.70 -4.86 -9.99
C ILE A 154 0.34 -3.76 -9.75
N ASP A 155 0.42 -2.82 -10.68
CA ASP A 155 1.28 -1.63 -10.49
C ASP A 155 0.72 -0.76 -9.36
N VAL A 156 1.54 -0.51 -8.35
CA VAL A 156 1.22 0.35 -7.19
C VAL A 156 0.76 1.74 -7.66
N ASN A 157 1.34 2.25 -8.73
CA ASN A 157 0.98 3.56 -9.29
C ASN A 157 -0.41 3.59 -9.94
N SER A 158 -0.95 2.44 -10.35
CA SER A 158 -2.30 2.33 -10.91
C SER A 158 -3.39 2.34 -9.86
N VAL A 159 -3.04 2.13 -8.59
CA VAL A 159 -3.98 2.07 -7.48
C VAL A 159 -4.42 3.47 -7.06
N GLU A 160 -5.72 3.68 -6.86
CA GLU A 160 -6.29 4.89 -6.27
C GLU A 160 -6.45 4.75 -4.75
N SER A 161 -7.04 3.64 -4.31
CA SER A 161 -7.26 3.34 -2.90
C SER A 161 -7.36 1.85 -2.62
N ILE A 162 -7.05 1.47 -1.39
CA ILE A 162 -7.24 0.11 -0.90
C ILE A 162 -8.08 0.17 0.37
N SER A 163 -9.17 -0.61 0.38
CA SER A 163 -10.05 -0.76 1.53
C SER A 163 -10.01 -2.19 2.04
N VAL A 164 -9.81 -2.36 3.34
CA VAL A 164 -9.79 -3.68 3.99
C VAL A 164 -11.01 -3.81 4.87
N LEU A 165 -11.90 -4.73 4.49
CA LEU A 165 -13.08 -5.10 5.23
C LEU A 165 -12.73 -6.22 6.21
N LYS A 166 -12.78 -5.92 7.50
CA LYS A 166 -12.36 -6.83 8.56
C LYS A 166 -13.52 -7.49 9.30
N ASP A 167 -14.67 -6.82 9.34
CA ASP A 167 -15.82 -7.28 10.09
C ASP A 167 -16.77 -8.13 9.25
N ALA A 168 -17.39 -9.13 9.89
CA ALA A 168 -18.34 -10.01 9.24
C ALA A 168 -19.53 -9.25 8.63
N SER A 169 -19.98 -8.17 9.25
CA SER A 169 -21.05 -7.31 8.71
C SER A 169 -20.65 -6.66 7.38
N ALA A 170 -19.40 -6.20 7.27
CA ALA A 170 -18.87 -5.57 6.06
C ALA A 170 -18.58 -6.61 4.96
N THR A 171 -18.21 -7.84 5.34
CA THR A 171 -17.86 -8.91 4.39
C THR A 171 -19.04 -9.82 4.02
N ALA A 172 -20.19 -9.68 4.68
CA ALA A 172 -21.38 -10.52 4.47
C ALA A 172 -21.84 -10.56 3.00
N VAL A 173 -21.67 -9.47 2.27
CA VAL A 173 -22.03 -9.38 0.83
C VAL A 173 -21.24 -10.35 -0.05
N TYR A 174 -20.07 -10.80 0.41
CA TYR A 174 -19.19 -11.72 -0.32
C TYR A 174 -19.35 -13.18 0.12
N GLY A 175 -20.29 -13.45 1.04
CA GLY A 175 -20.59 -14.78 1.52
C GLY A 175 -19.38 -15.48 2.14
N VAL A 176 -19.29 -16.80 1.92
CA VAL A 176 -18.23 -17.65 2.51
C VAL A 176 -16.81 -17.20 2.11
N LYS A 177 -16.63 -16.68 0.90
CA LYS A 177 -15.31 -16.19 0.44
C LYS A 177 -14.82 -14.99 1.23
N GLY A 178 -15.73 -14.19 1.81
CA GLY A 178 -15.40 -13.06 2.66
C GLY A 178 -15.06 -13.40 4.12
N ALA A 179 -15.12 -14.66 4.53
CA ALA A 179 -14.96 -15.07 5.92
C ALA A 179 -13.59 -14.67 6.53
N ASN A 180 -12.53 -14.71 5.73
CA ASN A 180 -11.18 -14.32 6.15
C ASN A 180 -10.87 -12.82 5.96
N GLY A 181 -11.89 -12.02 5.65
CA GLY A 181 -11.76 -10.62 5.29
C GLY A 181 -11.69 -10.40 3.78
N VAL A 182 -11.89 -9.16 3.37
CA VAL A 182 -11.89 -8.76 1.95
C VAL A 182 -10.98 -7.55 1.76
N ILE A 183 -10.15 -7.59 0.75
CA ILE A 183 -9.31 -6.48 0.31
C ILE A 183 -9.87 -5.96 -1.01
N LEU A 184 -10.35 -4.72 -0.99
CA LEU A 184 -10.86 -4.03 -2.17
C LEU A 184 -9.79 -3.09 -2.69
N ILE A 185 -9.35 -3.30 -3.92
CA ILE A 185 -8.39 -2.45 -4.61
C ILE A 185 -9.15 -1.70 -5.69
N THR A 186 -9.12 -0.39 -5.62
CA THR A 186 -9.71 0.49 -6.63
C THR A 186 -8.60 1.10 -7.46
N THR A 187 -8.68 0.98 -8.78
CA THR A 187 -7.69 1.56 -9.68
C THR A 187 -8.07 2.98 -10.10
N LYS A 188 -7.07 3.76 -10.47
CA LYS A 188 -7.24 5.12 -10.99
C LYS A 188 -8.01 5.08 -12.31
N ARG A 189 -9.09 5.85 -12.41
CA ARG A 189 -9.87 5.97 -13.63
C ARG A 189 -9.65 7.33 -14.29
N GLY A 190 -9.76 7.37 -15.61
CA GLY A 190 -9.74 8.63 -16.37
C GLY A 190 -10.87 9.54 -15.91
N LYS A 191 -10.57 10.83 -15.80
CA LYS A 191 -11.56 11.88 -15.49
C LYS A 191 -11.71 12.79 -16.72
N GLU A 192 -12.92 13.25 -16.98
CA GLU A 192 -13.16 14.27 -18.02
C GLU A 192 -12.44 15.56 -17.63
N GLY A 193 -11.75 16.17 -18.57
CA GLY A 193 -11.04 17.44 -18.34
C GLY A 193 -9.81 17.59 -19.22
N LYS A 194 -8.96 18.56 -18.86
CA LYS A 194 -7.66 18.76 -19.53
C LYS A 194 -6.75 17.57 -19.26
N ALA A 195 -6.06 17.10 -20.29
CA ALA A 195 -5.08 16.03 -20.16
C ALA A 195 -3.97 16.43 -19.17
N THR A 196 -3.71 15.58 -18.19
CA THR A 196 -2.62 15.72 -17.24
C THR A 196 -1.59 14.64 -17.53
N ILE A 197 -0.38 15.02 -17.84
CA ILE A 197 0.72 14.10 -18.12
C ILE A 197 1.65 14.11 -16.91
N ASN A 198 1.73 12.98 -16.22
CA ASN A 198 2.68 12.76 -15.13
C ASN A 198 3.74 11.75 -15.60
N VAL A 199 5.00 12.14 -15.49
CA VAL A 199 6.13 11.26 -15.80
C VAL A 199 6.91 11.05 -14.50
N SER A 200 7.01 9.81 -14.06
CA SER A 200 7.82 9.40 -12.90
C SER A 200 8.75 8.29 -13.32
N GLY A 201 9.96 8.27 -12.76
CA GLY A 201 10.93 7.20 -12.94
C GLY A 201 11.50 6.80 -11.59
N SER A 202 11.57 5.50 -11.32
CA SER A 202 12.20 4.97 -10.13
C SER A 202 13.15 3.83 -10.52
N MET A 203 14.26 3.71 -9.81
CA MET A 203 15.18 2.61 -9.96
C MET A 203 15.40 1.99 -8.58
N ALA A 204 15.16 0.69 -8.46
CA ALA A 204 15.38 -0.05 -7.23
C ALA A 204 16.35 -1.20 -7.48
N LEU A 205 17.40 -1.30 -6.67
CA LEU A 205 18.33 -2.42 -6.67
C LEU A 205 17.98 -3.33 -5.49
N LYS A 206 17.54 -4.54 -5.79
CA LYS A 206 17.22 -5.56 -4.78
C LYS A 206 18.39 -6.54 -4.66
N MET A 207 18.85 -6.72 -3.45
CA MET A 207 19.91 -7.68 -3.12
C MET A 207 19.49 -8.46 -1.87
N PRO A 208 19.78 -9.78 -1.80
CA PRO A 208 19.57 -10.53 -0.58
C PRO A 208 20.45 -9.94 0.53
N SER A 209 19.85 -9.57 1.65
CA SER A 209 20.56 -8.97 2.79
C SER A 209 21.45 -10.00 3.50
N LYS A 210 21.05 -11.27 3.47
CA LYS A 210 21.78 -12.39 4.06
C LYS A 210 21.46 -13.67 3.28
N LEU A 211 22.47 -14.30 2.78
CA LEU A 211 22.35 -15.67 2.25
C LEU A 211 22.59 -16.64 3.40
N PRO A 212 21.78 -17.71 3.53
CA PRO A 212 22.07 -18.75 4.50
C PRO A 212 23.42 -19.37 4.17
N ASN A 213 24.24 -19.59 5.20
CA ASN A 213 25.47 -20.34 5.02
C ASN A 213 25.11 -21.75 4.55
N LYS A 214 25.69 -22.16 3.47
CA LYS A 214 25.58 -23.56 3.02
C LYS A 214 26.51 -24.41 3.90
N LEU A 215 26.01 -25.54 4.32
CA LEU A 215 26.86 -26.59 4.86
C LEU A 215 27.68 -27.22 3.73
N ASP A 216 28.85 -27.69 4.05
CA ASP A 216 29.57 -28.54 3.11
C ASP A 216 28.82 -29.89 2.91
N SER A 217 29.17 -30.62 1.88
CA SER A 217 28.46 -31.86 1.53
C SER A 217 28.53 -32.91 2.64
N TYR A 218 29.67 -33.00 3.33
CA TYR A 218 29.85 -33.90 4.45
C TYR A 218 28.86 -33.58 5.58
N ASP A 219 28.86 -32.35 6.08
CA ASP A 219 28.01 -31.93 7.18
C ASP A 219 26.52 -31.98 6.79
N ALA A 220 26.18 -31.70 5.54
CA ALA A 220 24.82 -31.77 5.05
C ALA A 220 24.25 -33.19 5.08
N PHE A 221 25.04 -34.18 4.62
CA PHE A 221 24.60 -35.59 4.65
C PHE A 221 24.59 -36.15 6.06
N GLN A 222 25.56 -35.76 6.90
CA GLN A 222 25.56 -36.13 8.31
C GLN A 222 24.30 -35.62 9.03
N LEU A 223 23.98 -34.35 8.84
CA LEU A 223 22.80 -33.74 9.44
C LEU A 223 21.51 -34.41 8.94
N ARG A 224 21.43 -34.70 7.63
CA ARG A 224 20.29 -35.41 7.06
C ARG A 224 20.11 -36.81 7.66
N ASN A 225 21.20 -37.58 7.79
CA ASN A 225 21.12 -38.90 8.39
C ASN A 225 20.64 -38.82 9.83
N ASN A 226 21.19 -37.90 10.63
CA ASN A 226 20.78 -37.71 12.03
C ASN A 226 19.28 -37.32 12.12
N ALA A 227 18.80 -36.49 11.20
CA ALA A 227 17.38 -36.11 11.17
C ALA A 227 16.47 -37.32 10.86
N VAL A 228 16.85 -38.12 9.85
CA VAL A 228 16.09 -39.32 9.45
C VAL A 228 16.09 -40.37 10.57
N GLU A 229 17.25 -40.59 11.22
CA GLU A 229 17.37 -41.50 12.37
C GLU A 229 16.46 -41.06 13.51
N TYR A 230 16.47 -39.75 13.81
CA TYR A 230 15.68 -39.20 14.90
C TYR A 230 14.16 -39.22 14.63
N GLU A 231 13.75 -38.85 13.40
CA GLU A 231 12.33 -38.76 13.04
C GLU A 231 11.69 -40.15 12.78
N LEU A 232 12.42 -41.04 12.10
CA LEU A 232 11.89 -42.35 11.69
C LEU A 232 12.33 -43.51 12.57
N GLY A 233 13.25 -43.27 13.51
CA GLY A 233 13.82 -44.34 14.37
C GLY A 233 14.56 -45.41 13.57
N LEU A 234 15.09 -45.06 12.39
CA LEU A 234 15.81 -45.98 11.53
C LEU A 234 17.25 -46.18 12.02
N ALA A 235 17.77 -47.39 11.87
CA ALA A 235 19.17 -47.66 12.16
C ALA A 235 20.05 -46.98 11.12
N SER A 236 21.27 -46.58 11.52
CA SER A 236 22.23 -45.86 10.67
C SER A 236 22.72 -46.63 9.42
N ASP A 237 22.35 -47.89 9.29
CA ASP A 237 22.64 -48.76 8.12
C ASP A 237 21.44 -48.92 7.14
N SER A 238 20.34 -48.25 7.40
CA SER A 238 19.13 -48.26 6.55
C SER A 238 19.36 -47.49 5.25
N TRP A 239 20.00 -48.14 4.30
CA TRP A 239 20.50 -47.52 3.06
C TRP A 239 19.47 -46.82 2.18
N MET A 240 18.22 -47.25 2.21
CA MET A 240 17.16 -46.65 1.37
C MET A 240 16.89 -45.18 1.72
N TYR A 241 17.06 -44.79 2.96
CA TYR A 241 16.75 -43.44 3.43
C TYR A 241 17.98 -42.66 3.89
N MET A 242 19.08 -43.35 4.18
CA MET A 242 20.31 -42.79 4.74
C MET A 242 21.49 -43.08 3.84
N MET A 243 22.46 -42.16 3.79
CA MET A 243 23.71 -42.37 3.09
C MET A 243 24.67 -43.11 4.05
N PRO A 244 25.30 -44.23 3.63
CA PRO A 244 26.24 -44.92 4.48
C PRO A 244 27.40 -44.01 4.92
N GLN A 245 27.84 -44.14 6.18
CA GLN A 245 28.91 -43.29 6.73
C GLN A 245 30.18 -43.37 5.88
N ALA A 246 30.53 -44.53 5.36
CA ALA A 246 31.69 -44.73 4.49
C ALA A 246 31.61 -43.94 3.16
N GLU A 247 30.41 -43.66 2.68
CA GLU A 247 30.24 -42.79 1.48
C GLU A 247 30.29 -41.30 1.90
N ILE A 248 29.78 -40.93 3.06
CA ILE A 248 29.86 -39.57 3.60
C ILE A 248 31.31 -39.18 3.86
N ASP A 249 32.10 -40.10 4.39
CA ASP A 249 33.52 -39.86 4.73
C ASP A 249 34.37 -39.53 3.49
N LYS A 250 33.96 -39.99 2.30
CA LYS A 250 34.64 -39.67 1.04
C LYS A 250 34.56 -38.17 0.69
N TYR A 251 33.54 -37.48 1.09
CA TYR A 251 33.41 -36.01 0.90
C TYR A 251 34.45 -35.21 1.66
N ARG A 252 34.95 -35.76 2.78
CA ARG A 252 35.98 -35.09 3.61
C ARG A 252 37.37 -35.69 3.43
N HIS A 253 37.45 -36.99 3.15
CA HIS A 253 38.68 -37.77 3.06
C HIS A 253 38.70 -38.62 1.77
N PRO A 254 38.75 -38.01 0.58
CA PRO A 254 38.85 -38.78 -0.66
C PRO A 254 40.17 -39.53 -0.74
N ALA A 255 40.12 -40.78 -1.16
CA ALA A 255 41.31 -41.63 -1.24
C ALA A 255 42.23 -41.25 -2.42
N ASN A 256 41.71 -40.61 -3.45
CA ASN A 256 42.46 -40.19 -4.63
C ASN A 256 41.79 -38.99 -5.33
N GLN A 257 42.48 -38.40 -6.34
CA GLN A 257 41.99 -37.23 -7.04
C GLN A 257 40.66 -37.48 -7.80
N ALA A 258 40.47 -38.68 -8.34
CA ALA A 258 39.21 -39.04 -9.02
C ALA A 258 38.03 -39.13 -8.05
N GLU A 259 38.27 -39.54 -6.81
CA GLU A 259 37.27 -39.46 -5.73
C GLU A 259 37.01 -38.03 -5.32
N ALA A 260 38.02 -37.18 -5.18
CA ALA A 260 37.83 -35.77 -4.84
C ALA A 260 36.98 -35.00 -5.87
N GLU A 261 37.10 -35.35 -7.16
CA GLU A 261 36.29 -34.77 -8.24
C GLU A 261 34.84 -35.30 -8.21
N ARG A 262 34.61 -36.52 -7.70
CA ARG A 262 33.28 -37.14 -7.62
C ARG A 262 32.50 -36.73 -6.35
N TYR A 263 33.22 -36.44 -5.29
CA TYR A 263 32.67 -36.08 -3.96
C TYR A 263 33.21 -34.70 -3.55
N PRO A 264 32.71 -33.61 -4.20
CA PRO A 264 33.15 -32.24 -3.96
C PRO A 264 32.65 -31.64 -2.62
#